data_798255e723e53806c4ef66500ab70e08
#
_entry.id   798255e723e53806c4ef66500ab70e08
#
_cell.length_a   1.000
_cell.length_b   1.000
_cell.length_c   1.000
_cell.angle_alpha   90.00
_cell.angle_beta   90.00
_cell.angle_gamma   90.00
#
_symmetry.space_group_name_H-M   'P 1'
#
loop_
_entity.id
_entity.type
_entity.pdbx_description
1 polymer ?
#
loop_
_entity_poly.entity_id
_entity_poly.type
_entity_poly.pdbx_seq_one_letter_code
_entity_poly.pdbx_strand_id
1 'polypeptide(L)'
;MRSLRSLLLEVPGISPEHLPSEDVQITGLTADSWAVQPGFLFIAWQGKSADGHEFIAEAVERGAAALLVEKPVSAPPSVPVIVVPNARLAYSHLCSAWFGHPARQLNIIGVTGTNGKSSTTYYLYQLWQKAGYKAGLIGTVFCKADNETLPATLTTPDSYTLHQLLAQFVAKGITHVAMEVSSIALDQHRTAAVPFIGAIFTNLTHDHLDYHGTFTAYRDAKKRLFDGLSKRSFALTNLDDRHGLFMLQNTRAQRYGYSRRQPADFQGTLIEAGVWGMNFRLRLSPMQGMPIAEEFPPIHLGILGDFQLENLLAAWGGAILAEKPGESASQWVDLGRFYAQGLSELRCVPGRMEAIPLPEGRTGIVDYAHTPDAVEKVLRVLRGLVPPGGQLIAVLGAGGNRDTAKRPLMAHAAALHADLVWLTTDNPRYEDPNTILDEMYRPLPSHLREKIFKESDRREAIFRAVQASTPHSIIAVLGKGHENYQEIQGVRYPHSDQEILLEIAELPS
;
A
#
# COMPACT_ATOMS: atom_id res chain seq x y z
N MET A 1 21.87 21.69 -12.99
CA MET A 1 22.83 22.05 -11.94
C MET A 1 22.17 22.94 -10.91
N ARG A 2 22.46 22.76 -9.63
CA ARG A 2 21.97 23.58 -8.51
C ARG A 2 23.10 23.90 -7.56
N SER A 3 23.08 25.08 -6.94
CA SER A 3 24.01 25.51 -5.89
C SER A 3 23.85 24.60 -4.66
N LEU A 4 24.94 24.06 -4.12
CA LEU A 4 24.95 23.28 -2.88
C LEU A 4 24.41 24.10 -1.72
N ARG A 5 24.82 25.37 -1.59
CA ARG A 5 24.31 26.27 -0.54
C ARG A 5 22.80 26.45 -0.61
N SER A 6 22.25 26.64 -1.81
CA SER A 6 20.80 26.79 -1.99
C SER A 6 20.03 25.52 -1.62
N LEU A 7 20.57 24.35 -1.93
CA LEU A 7 19.97 23.06 -1.55
C LEU A 7 20.00 22.84 -0.02
N LEU A 8 21.15 23.16 0.62
CA LEU A 8 21.32 22.97 2.05
C LEU A 8 20.38 23.86 2.89
N LEU A 9 20.07 25.06 2.44
CA LEU A 9 19.11 25.97 3.12
C LEU A 9 17.68 25.43 3.15
N GLU A 10 17.32 24.46 2.31
CA GLU A 10 16.04 23.79 2.34
C GLU A 10 15.96 22.63 3.36
N VAL A 11 17.09 22.30 3.98
CA VAL A 11 17.16 21.26 5.02
C VAL A 11 16.87 21.85 6.39
N PRO A 12 15.86 21.39 7.13
CA PRO A 12 15.56 21.89 8.47
C PRO A 12 16.77 21.75 9.42
N GLY A 13 17.09 22.83 10.13
CA GLY A 13 18.19 22.88 11.08
C GLY A 13 19.55 23.24 10.49
N ILE A 14 19.65 23.45 9.18
CA ILE A 14 20.83 24.03 8.54
C ILE A 14 20.60 25.56 8.45
N SER A 15 21.52 26.33 9.03
CA SER A 15 21.54 27.79 8.97
C SER A 15 22.74 28.27 8.12
N PRO A 16 22.77 29.55 7.69
CA PRO A 16 23.83 30.11 6.84
C PRO A 16 25.25 29.88 7.38
N GLU A 17 25.44 29.80 8.68
CA GLU A 17 26.72 29.54 9.36
C GLU A 17 27.24 28.11 9.19
N HIS A 18 26.35 27.17 8.85
CA HIS A 18 26.70 25.77 8.57
C HIS A 18 27.02 25.51 7.09
N LEU A 19 26.94 26.53 6.25
CA LEU A 19 27.19 26.39 4.81
C LEU A 19 28.73 26.34 4.55
N PRO A 20 29.18 25.56 3.54
CA PRO A 20 30.57 25.57 3.12
C PRO A 20 31.01 26.96 2.66
N SER A 21 32.28 27.30 2.87
CA SER A 21 32.84 28.62 2.50
C SER A 21 32.74 28.89 1.01
N GLU A 22 32.94 27.87 0.18
CA GLU A 22 32.81 27.93 -1.27
C GLU A 22 31.51 27.21 -1.71
N ASP A 23 30.81 27.78 -2.71
CA ASP A 23 29.63 27.17 -3.27
C ASP A 23 30.03 26.21 -4.40
N VAL A 24 29.47 25.00 -4.34
CA VAL A 24 29.72 23.95 -5.32
C VAL A 24 28.45 23.71 -6.15
N GLN A 25 28.63 23.56 -7.46
CA GLN A 25 27.52 23.20 -8.34
C GLN A 25 27.27 21.69 -8.33
N ILE A 26 26.07 21.31 -7.94
CA ILE A 26 25.62 19.92 -7.84
C ILE A 26 24.87 19.52 -9.11
N THR A 27 25.24 18.37 -9.68
CA THR A 27 24.64 17.82 -10.92
C THR A 27 23.65 16.70 -10.62
N GLY A 28 23.65 16.11 -9.42
CA GLY A 28 22.73 15.05 -8.99
C GLY A 28 22.85 14.76 -7.50
N LEU A 29 21.92 13.98 -6.99
CA LEU A 29 21.86 13.52 -5.59
C LEU A 29 21.77 12.00 -5.57
N THR A 30 22.55 11.33 -4.71
CA THR A 30 22.41 9.88 -4.49
C THR A 30 22.88 9.46 -3.11
N ALA A 31 22.28 8.39 -2.58
CA ALA A 31 22.74 7.67 -1.40
C ALA A 31 23.36 6.31 -1.76
N ASP A 32 23.47 5.99 -3.04
CA ASP A 32 24.10 4.78 -3.57
C ASP A 32 25.46 5.15 -4.17
N SER A 33 26.55 4.62 -3.57
CA SER A 33 27.91 4.89 -4.04
C SER A 33 28.17 4.46 -5.47
N TRP A 34 27.48 3.39 -5.93
CA TRP A 34 27.57 2.89 -7.30
C TRP A 34 26.93 3.81 -8.33
N ALA A 35 25.93 4.59 -7.91
CA ALA A 35 25.21 5.54 -8.76
C ALA A 35 25.86 6.94 -8.80
N VAL A 36 26.96 7.17 -8.06
CA VAL A 36 27.66 8.45 -8.07
C VAL A 36 28.27 8.73 -9.44
N GLN A 37 28.05 9.97 -9.90
CA GLN A 37 28.64 10.53 -11.11
C GLN A 37 29.35 11.85 -10.76
N PRO A 38 30.27 12.34 -11.63
CA PRO A 38 30.95 13.61 -11.40
C PRO A 38 29.99 14.77 -11.13
N GLY A 39 30.22 15.47 -10.03
CA GLY A 39 29.40 16.59 -9.59
C GLY A 39 28.22 16.23 -8.69
N PHE A 40 28.04 14.96 -8.28
CA PHE A 40 26.95 14.55 -7.40
C PHE A 40 27.22 14.94 -5.92
N LEU A 41 26.15 15.21 -5.20
CA LEU A 41 26.15 15.19 -3.73
C LEU A 41 25.86 13.74 -3.30
N PHE A 42 26.84 13.13 -2.60
CA PHE A 42 26.67 11.81 -2.01
C PHE A 42 26.18 11.93 -0.57
N ILE A 43 25.15 11.17 -0.21
CA ILE A 43 24.53 11.18 1.10
C ILE A 43 24.79 9.85 1.80
N ALA A 44 25.40 9.87 2.99
CA ALA A 44 25.70 8.67 3.76
C ALA A 44 25.03 8.69 5.14
N TRP A 45 24.43 7.57 5.50
CA TRP A 45 23.86 7.30 6.82
C TRP A 45 24.16 5.88 7.27
N GLN A 46 24.01 5.61 8.55
CA GLN A 46 24.10 4.25 9.06
C GLN A 46 22.83 3.47 8.73
N GLY A 47 22.97 2.45 7.86
CA GLY A 47 21.90 1.51 7.51
C GLY A 47 21.82 0.35 8.52
N LYS A 48 20.79 -0.52 8.37
CA LYS A 48 20.66 -1.75 9.18
C LYS A 48 21.64 -2.84 8.75
N SER A 49 21.94 -2.93 7.45
CA SER A 49 22.82 -3.95 6.86
C SER A 49 24.22 -3.46 6.52
N ALA A 50 24.42 -2.17 6.33
CA ALA A 50 25.70 -1.55 6.00
C ALA A 50 25.75 -0.10 6.49
N ASP A 51 26.93 0.39 6.82
CA ASP A 51 27.16 1.80 7.12
C ASP A 51 27.57 2.53 5.82
N GLY A 52 26.70 3.44 5.33
CA GLY A 52 26.96 4.22 4.13
C GLY A 52 28.26 5.04 4.17
N HIS A 53 28.75 5.34 5.37
CA HIS A 53 30.03 6.04 5.55
C HIS A 53 31.25 5.24 5.11
N GLU A 54 31.16 3.91 5.03
CA GLU A 54 32.24 3.05 4.54
C GLU A 54 32.48 3.21 3.03
N PHE A 55 31.50 3.73 2.29
CA PHE A 55 31.55 3.91 0.84
C PHE A 55 31.97 5.33 0.40
N ILE A 56 32.37 6.19 1.33
CA ILE A 56 32.77 7.59 1.04
C ILE A 56 33.98 7.66 0.10
N ALA A 57 34.98 6.83 0.32
CA ALA A 57 36.19 6.81 -0.52
C ALA A 57 35.80 6.49 -1.98
N GLU A 58 35.00 5.48 -2.19
CA GLU A 58 34.48 5.10 -3.51
C GLU A 58 33.63 6.23 -4.15
N ALA A 59 32.75 6.88 -3.37
CA ALA A 59 31.96 8.00 -3.87
C ALA A 59 32.83 9.18 -4.32
N VAL A 60 33.88 9.48 -3.59
CA VAL A 60 34.85 10.53 -3.95
C VAL A 60 35.64 10.15 -5.21
N GLU A 61 36.12 8.90 -5.32
CA GLU A 61 36.81 8.38 -6.51
C GLU A 61 35.93 8.46 -7.77
N ARG A 62 34.62 8.25 -7.60
CA ARG A 62 33.61 8.40 -8.68
C ARG A 62 33.24 9.85 -8.99
N GLY A 63 33.79 10.82 -8.26
CA GLY A 63 33.66 12.25 -8.52
C GLY A 63 32.52 12.93 -7.76
N ALA A 64 32.17 12.45 -6.57
CA ALA A 64 31.28 13.20 -5.69
C ALA A 64 31.85 14.60 -5.43
N ALA A 65 31.06 15.63 -5.69
CA ALA A 65 31.46 17.03 -5.51
C ALA A 65 31.26 17.52 -4.07
N ALA A 66 30.43 16.85 -3.28
CA ALA A 66 30.18 17.14 -1.87
C ALA A 66 29.65 15.89 -1.15
N LEU A 67 29.78 15.86 0.17
CA LEU A 67 29.32 14.79 1.05
C LEU A 67 28.38 15.34 2.11
N LEU A 68 27.23 14.63 2.35
CA LEU A 68 26.35 14.89 3.48
C LEU A 68 26.29 13.63 4.34
N VAL A 69 26.70 13.73 5.60
CA VAL A 69 27.00 12.61 6.50
C VAL A 69 26.44 12.81 7.91
N GLU A 70 26.32 11.74 8.70
CA GLU A 70 25.86 11.82 10.09
C GLU A 70 26.98 11.95 11.13
N LYS A 71 28.25 11.73 10.72
CA LYS A 71 29.42 11.83 11.56
C LYS A 71 30.59 12.43 10.77
N PRO A 72 31.58 13.10 11.44
CA PRO A 72 32.76 13.60 10.77
C PRO A 72 33.53 12.50 10.04
N VAL A 73 33.92 12.76 8.81
CA VAL A 73 34.69 11.85 7.95
C VAL A 73 35.87 12.57 7.31
N SER A 74 36.89 11.82 6.89
CA SER A 74 37.99 12.35 6.12
C SER A 74 37.64 12.39 4.64
N ALA A 75 37.86 13.53 4.00
CA ALA A 75 37.71 13.73 2.57
C ALA A 75 38.77 14.68 2.03
N PRO A 76 39.08 14.70 0.72
CA PRO A 76 39.94 15.70 0.12
C PRO A 76 39.45 17.12 0.41
N PRO A 77 40.38 18.11 0.60
CA PRO A 77 40.00 19.51 0.89
C PRO A 77 39.07 20.15 -0.16
N SER A 78 39.09 19.64 -1.39
CA SER A 78 38.22 20.08 -2.49
C SER A 78 36.78 19.57 -2.39
N VAL A 79 36.47 18.63 -1.50
CA VAL A 79 35.16 18.02 -1.33
C VAL A 79 34.57 18.46 0.01
N PRO A 80 33.64 19.42 0.04
CA PRO A 80 33.05 19.87 1.29
C PRO A 80 32.23 18.74 1.94
N VAL A 81 32.39 18.62 3.27
CA VAL A 81 31.67 17.65 4.11
C VAL A 81 30.70 18.39 4.99
N ILE A 82 29.44 18.02 4.86
CA ILE A 82 28.33 18.59 5.64
C ILE A 82 27.87 17.53 6.64
N VAL A 83 28.00 17.83 7.94
CA VAL A 83 27.52 16.91 8.99
C VAL A 83 26.15 17.32 9.48
N VAL A 84 25.21 16.37 9.49
CA VAL A 84 23.84 16.57 9.93
C VAL A 84 23.43 15.50 10.93
N PRO A 85 22.50 15.80 11.87
CA PRO A 85 22.06 14.81 12.86
C PRO A 85 21.30 13.62 12.25
N ASN A 86 20.65 13.81 11.10
CA ASN A 86 19.86 12.79 10.42
C ASN A 86 19.95 13.00 8.90
N ALA A 87 20.79 12.22 8.24
CA ALA A 87 21.02 12.35 6.80
C ALA A 87 19.83 11.86 5.96
N ARG A 88 19.02 10.93 6.46
CA ARG A 88 17.79 10.48 5.77
C ARG A 88 16.73 11.59 5.73
N LEU A 89 16.55 12.30 6.85
CA LEU A 89 15.68 13.47 6.92
C LEU A 89 16.15 14.56 5.95
N ALA A 90 17.44 14.88 6.01
CA ALA A 90 18.06 15.85 5.10
C ALA A 90 17.89 15.45 3.63
N TYR A 91 18.09 14.17 3.30
CA TYR A 91 17.95 13.66 1.95
C TYR A 91 16.53 13.87 1.39
N SER A 92 15.49 13.62 2.22
CA SER A 92 14.11 13.89 1.80
C SER A 92 13.88 15.34 1.41
N HIS A 93 14.40 16.29 2.20
CA HIS A 93 14.31 17.71 1.91
C HIS A 93 15.14 18.14 0.68
N LEU A 94 16.35 17.59 0.54
CA LEU A 94 17.20 17.83 -0.62
C LEU A 94 16.55 17.32 -1.90
N CYS A 95 15.94 16.13 -1.88
CA CYS A 95 15.19 15.60 -3.04
C CYS A 95 14.00 16.49 -3.40
N SER A 96 13.25 16.95 -2.39
CA SER A 96 12.16 17.90 -2.63
C SER A 96 12.66 19.18 -3.31
N ALA A 97 13.72 19.79 -2.79
CA ALA A 97 14.33 20.99 -3.36
C ALA A 97 14.89 20.71 -4.77
N TRP A 98 15.55 19.56 -4.97
CA TRP A 98 16.11 19.16 -6.26
C TRP A 98 15.08 19.15 -7.37
N PHE A 99 13.88 18.63 -7.10
CA PHE A 99 12.78 18.57 -8.04
C PHE A 99 11.85 19.80 -8.01
N GLY A 100 12.21 20.87 -7.28
CA GLY A 100 11.43 22.12 -7.23
C GLY A 100 10.16 22.06 -6.38
N HIS A 101 10.19 21.26 -5.30
CA HIS A 101 9.10 21.10 -4.32
C HIS A 101 7.77 20.67 -4.92
N PRO A 102 7.73 19.59 -5.74
CA PRO A 102 6.52 19.21 -6.48
C PRO A 102 5.34 18.90 -5.56
N ALA A 103 5.60 18.34 -4.37
CA ALA A 103 4.56 18.02 -3.40
C ALA A 103 3.76 19.25 -2.91
N ARG A 104 4.33 20.45 -2.96
CA ARG A 104 3.62 21.71 -2.56
C ARG A 104 2.53 22.10 -3.55
N GLN A 105 2.53 21.55 -4.77
CA GLN A 105 1.57 21.83 -5.83
C GLN A 105 0.45 20.79 -5.92
N LEU A 106 0.46 19.79 -5.04
CA LEU A 106 -0.43 18.65 -5.06
C LEU A 106 -1.23 18.54 -3.76
N ASN A 107 -2.48 18.14 -3.85
CA ASN A 107 -3.30 17.75 -2.70
C ASN A 107 -3.01 16.27 -2.39
N ILE A 108 -2.09 15.99 -1.45
CA ILE A 108 -1.65 14.64 -1.14
C ILE A 108 -2.29 14.16 0.15
N ILE A 109 -3.01 13.02 0.10
CA ILE A 109 -3.49 12.29 1.28
C ILE A 109 -2.63 11.05 1.49
N GLY A 110 -2.05 10.92 2.69
CA GLY A 110 -1.31 9.75 3.12
C GLY A 110 -2.21 8.74 3.83
N VAL A 111 -2.19 7.48 3.40
CA VAL A 111 -2.94 6.39 4.04
C VAL A 111 -1.97 5.40 4.70
N THR A 112 -2.10 5.21 6.01
CA THR A 112 -1.29 4.26 6.77
C THR A 112 -2.15 3.30 7.58
N GLY A 113 -1.58 2.17 7.93
CA GLY A 113 -2.21 1.08 8.69
C GLY A 113 -1.53 -0.26 8.38
N THR A 114 -1.98 -1.35 8.97
CA THR A 114 -1.50 -2.69 8.61
C THR A 114 -2.18 -3.14 7.32
N ASN A 115 -3.50 -3.21 7.31
CA ASN A 115 -4.34 -3.64 6.20
C ASN A 115 -5.18 -2.47 5.65
N GLY A 116 -5.72 -2.62 4.43
CA GLY A 116 -6.66 -1.67 3.84
C GLY A 116 -6.04 -0.44 3.16
N LYS A 117 -4.73 -0.21 3.24
CA LYS A 117 -4.05 0.92 2.59
C LYS A 117 -4.32 0.99 1.09
N SER A 118 -4.04 -0.09 0.37
CA SER A 118 -4.21 -0.16 -1.09
C SER A 118 -5.67 0.02 -1.52
N SER A 119 -6.61 -0.61 -0.81
CA SER A 119 -8.04 -0.44 -1.09
C SER A 119 -8.48 1.01 -0.86
N THR A 120 -8.13 1.59 0.28
CA THR A 120 -8.50 2.98 0.62
C THR A 120 -7.91 3.98 -0.38
N THR A 121 -6.62 3.87 -0.73
CA THR A 121 -5.99 4.77 -1.71
C THR A 121 -6.58 4.59 -3.10
N TYR A 122 -6.90 3.36 -3.50
CA TYR A 122 -7.49 3.07 -4.81
C TYR A 122 -8.94 3.58 -4.92
N TYR A 123 -9.74 3.45 -3.85
CA TYR A 123 -11.08 4.02 -3.83
C TYR A 123 -11.06 5.54 -3.84
N LEU A 124 -10.18 6.16 -3.07
CA LEU A 124 -9.99 7.59 -3.03
C LEU A 124 -9.58 8.15 -4.41
N TYR A 125 -8.64 7.49 -5.07
CA TYR A 125 -8.21 7.81 -6.43
C TYR A 125 -9.38 7.73 -7.42
N GLN A 126 -10.20 6.66 -7.38
CA GLN A 126 -11.36 6.52 -8.26
C GLN A 126 -12.44 7.57 -7.97
N LEU A 127 -12.70 7.90 -6.70
CA LEU A 127 -13.64 8.96 -6.32
C LEU A 127 -13.22 10.31 -6.90
N TRP A 128 -11.94 10.65 -6.84
CA TRP A 128 -11.43 11.89 -7.44
C TRP A 128 -11.52 11.89 -8.96
N GLN A 129 -11.25 10.78 -9.63
CA GLN A 129 -11.44 10.69 -11.08
C GLN A 129 -12.92 10.90 -11.47
N LYS A 130 -13.85 10.30 -10.72
CA LYS A 130 -15.30 10.51 -10.93
C LYS A 130 -15.73 11.94 -10.65
N ALA A 131 -15.06 12.61 -9.73
CA ALA A 131 -15.26 14.06 -9.47
C ALA A 131 -14.65 14.95 -10.56
N GLY A 132 -14.00 14.38 -11.59
CA GLY A 132 -13.39 15.12 -12.68
C GLY A 132 -11.96 15.62 -12.40
N TYR A 133 -11.34 15.23 -11.29
CA TYR A 133 -9.95 15.54 -11.01
C TYR A 133 -9.00 14.64 -11.77
N LYS A 134 -7.88 15.21 -12.24
CA LYS A 134 -6.72 14.39 -12.61
C LYS A 134 -6.06 13.88 -11.34
N ALA A 135 -6.20 12.61 -11.07
CA ALA A 135 -5.74 11.99 -9.83
C ALA A 135 -4.48 11.13 -10.05
N GLY A 136 -3.63 11.11 -9.03
CA GLY A 136 -2.47 10.23 -8.93
C GLY A 136 -2.66 9.19 -7.81
N LEU A 137 -2.02 8.05 -7.98
CA LEU A 137 -1.99 6.97 -7.00
C LEU A 137 -0.54 6.50 -6.82
N ILE A 138 -0.09 6.41 -5.58
CA ILE A 138 1.22 5.83 -5.21
C ILE A 138 0.97 4.71 -4.20
N GLY A 139 1.24 3.48 -4.57
CA GLY A 139 0.98 2.34 -3.70
C GLY A 139 1.68 1.06 -4.11
N THR A 140 1.37 -0.02 -3.39
CA THR A 140 1.99 -1.35 -3.55
C THR A 140 1.67 -1.97 -4.91
N VAL A 141 0.39 -1.90 -5.30
CA VAL A 141 -0.13 -2.55 -6.51
C VAL A 141 0.09 -1.69 -7.73
N PHE A 142 -0.15 -0.39 -7.58
CA PHE A 142 -0.04 0.58 -8.66
C PHE A 142 0.67 1.85 -8.25
N CYS A 143 1.36 2.41 -9.24
CA CYS A 143 1.62 3.83 -9.35
C CYS A 143 0.88 4.34 -10.60
N LYS A 144 -0.01 5.30 -10.45
CA LYS A 144 -0.82 5.82 -11.56
C LYS A 144 -0.74 7.34 -11.64
N ALA A 145 -0.57 7.82 -12.86
CA ALA A 145 -0.73 9.23 -13.20
C ALA A 145 -1.98 9.35 -14.08
N ASP A 146 -3.11 9.72 -13.50
CA ASP A 146 -4.41 9.61 -14.13
C ASP A 146 -4.65 8.18 -14.67
N ASN A 147 -4.92 7.98 -15.93
CA ASN A 147 -5.14 6.64 -16.51
C ASN A 147 -3.85 5.87 -16.85
N GLU A 148 -2.68 6.50 -16.76
CA GLU A 148 -1.40 5.87 -17.07
C GLU A 148 -0.85 5.10 -15.86
N THR A 149 -0.47 3.84 -16.06
CA THR A 149 0.20 3.03 -15.04
C THR A 149 1.72 3.19 -15.16
N LEU A 150 2.37 3.54 -14.06
CA LEU A 150 3.81 3.71 -13.94
C LEU A 150 4.41 2.54 -13.14
N PRO A 151 5.71 2.23 -13.32
CA PRO A 151 6.37 1.20 -12.53
C PRO A 151 6.29 1.50 -11.02
N ALA A 152 5.93 0.52 -10.22
CA ALA A 152 5.97 0.56 -8.76
C ALA A 152 7.01 -0.45 -8.25
N THR A 153 7.96 0.00 -7.43
CA THR A 153 9.00 -0.86 -6.87
C THR A 153 8.82 -1.11 -5.38
N LEU A 154 8.22 -0.16 -4.68
CA LEU A 154 7.97 -0.18 -3.24
C LEU A 154 6.59 0.41 -2.95
N THR A 155 5.96 -0.05 -1.87
CA THR A 155 4.68 0.53 -1.35
C THR A 155 4.76 2.05 -1.23
N THR A 156 5.88 2.53 -0.69
CA THR A 156 6.23 3.95 -0.61
C THR A 156 7.64 4.09 -1.15
N PRO A 157 7.85 4.75 -2.29
CA PRO A 157 9.17 4.93 -2.89
C PRO A 157 10.20 5.56 -1.94
N ASP A 158 11.49 5.39 -2.24
CA ASP A 158 12.54 6.20 -1.59
C ASP A 158 12.36 7.69 -1.91
N SER A 159 13.08 8.55 -1.16
CA SER A 159 12.87 10.00 -1.26
C SER A 159 13.13 10.56 -2.66
N TYR A 160 14.16 10.07 -3.35
CA TYR A 160 14.49 10.56 -4.70
C TYR A 160 13.41 10.17 -5.71
N THR A 161 13.10 8.88 -5.77
CA THR A 161 12.05 8.33 -6.64
C THR A 161 10.69 8.96 -6.36
N LEU A 162 10.35 9.18 -5.07
CA LEU A 162 9.10 9.82 -4.68
C LEU A 162 8.99 11.25 -5.24
N HIS A 163 9.99 12.11 -5.01
CA HIS A 163 9.92 13.50 -5.48
C HIS A 163 10.05 13.62 -6.99
N GLN A 164 10.79 12.73 -7.65
CA GLN A 164 10.82 12.60 -9.10
C GLN A 164 9.43 12.28 -9.67
N LEU A 165 8.74 11.31 -9.07
CA LEU A 165 7.40 10.90 -9.46
C LEU A 165 6.39 12.04 -9.25
N LEU A 166 6.46 12.72 -8.10
CA LEU A 166 5.58 13.87 -7.84
C LEU A 166 5.83 15.01 -8.84
N ALA A 167 7.08 15.23 -9.29
CA ALA A 167 7.37 16.19 -10.34
C ALA A 167 6.76 15.78 -11.70
N GLN A 168 6.79 14.49 -12.02
CA GLN A 168 6.10 13.98 -13.21
C GLN A 168 4.58 14.15 -13.10
N PHE A 169 4.01 13.95 -11.91
CA PHE A 169 2.57 14.19 -11.67
C PHE A 169 2.19 15.64 -11.91
N VAL A 170 2.97 16.59 -11.38
CA VAL A 170 2.77 18.02 -11.63
C VAL A 170 2.83 18.33 -13.13
N ALA A 171 3.84 17.82 -13.82
CA ALA A 171 4.00 18.04 -15.26
C ALA A 171 2.83 17.48 -16.10
N LYS A 172 2.16 16.42 -15.62
CA LYS A 172 0.96 15.84 -16.24
C LYS A 172 -0.35 16.53 -15.82
N GLY A 173 -0.27 17.55 -14.96
CA GLY A 173 -1.43 18.29 -14.46
C GLY A 173 -2.26 17.53 -13.44
N ILE A 174 -1.69 16.55 -12.76
CA ILE A 174 -2.31 15.89 -11.60
C ILE A 174 -2.50 16.93 -10.49
N THR A 175 -3.62 16.89 -9.80
CA THR A 175 -3.94 17.82 -8.70
C THR A 175 -4.13 17.11 -7.36
N HIS A 176 -4.59 15.87 -7.37
CA HIS A 176 -4.88 15.06 -6.18
C HIS A 176 -4.10 13.77 -6.20
N VAL A 177 -3.51 13.38 -5.07
CA VAL A 177 -2.69 12.16 -4.96
C VAL A 177 -3.10 11.37 -3.72
N ALA A 178 -3.53 10.12 -3.92
CA ALA A 178 -3.71 9.14 -2.86
C ALA A 178 -2.40 8.32 -2.72
N MET A 179 -1.82 8.31 -1.53
CA MET A 179 -0.51 7.71 -1.31
C MET A 179 -0.52 6.72 -0.14
N GLU A 180 -0.10 5.47 -0.40
CA GLU A 180 0.20 4.53 0.68
C GLU A 180 1.47 4.96 1.41
N VAL A 181 1.40 5.08 2.74
CA VAL A 181 2.54 5.44 3.60
C VAL A 181 2.82 4.30 4.56
N SER A 182 3.87 3.53 4.27
CA SER A 182 4.29 2.39 5.09
C SER A 182 5.03 2.85 6.36
N SER A 183 5.00 2.04 7.42
CA SER A 183 5.73 2.31 8.66
C SER A 183 7.24 2.41 8.44
N ILE A 184 7.79 1.59 7.54
CA ILE A 184 9.21 1.61 7.16
C ILE A 184 9.56 2.93 6.48
N ALA A 185 8.70 3.43 5.58
CA ALA A 185 8.93 4.71 4.92
C ALA A 185 8.92 5.90 5.90
N LEU A 186 8.02 5.86 6.89
CA LEU A 186 7.96 6.86 7.96
C LEU A 186 9.19 6.79 8.87
N ASP A 187 9.62 5.58 9.23
CA ASP A 187 10.82 5.38 10.03
C ASP A 187 12.09 5.83 9.30
N GLN A 188 12.15 5.60 8.00
CA GLN A 188 13.24 6.03 7.13
C GLN A 188 13.13 7.47 6.63
N HIS A 189 12.18 8.27 7.10
CA HIS A 189 11.94 9.65 6.69
C HIS A 189 11.71 9.86 5.19
N ARG A 190 11.28 8.84 4.43
CA ARG A 190 11.12 8.94 2.97
C ARG A 190 10.13 10.03 2.54
N THR A 191 9.14 10.30 3.39
CA THR A 191 8.05 11.26 3.13
C THR A 191 8.16 12.55 3.95
N ALA A 192 9.30 12.80 4.61
CA ALA A 192 9.44 13.91 5.54
C ALA A 192 9.22 15.28 4.90
N ALA A 193 9.57 15.44 3.63
CA ALA A 193 9.39 16.68 2.87
C ALA A 193 8.04 16.77 2.12
N VAL A 194 7.10 15.84 2.37
CA VAL A 194 5.76 15.86 1.75
C VAL A 194 4.77 16.58 2.67
N PRO A 195 4.21 17.74 2.26
CA PRO A 195 3.17 18.44 3.02
C PRO A 195 1.80 17.80 2.78
N PHE A 196 1.47 16.74 3.52
CA PHE A 196 0.17 16.10 3.41
C PHE A 196 -0.98 17.06 3.78
N ILE A 197 -2.01 17.15 2.93
CA ILE A 197 -3.26 17.87 3.27
C ILE A 197 -4.11 17.07 4.24
N GLY A 198 -3.91 15.74 4.32
CA GLY A 198 -4.59 14.85 5.25
C GLY A 198 -3.88 13.52 5.40
N ALA A 199 -4.17 12.86 6.52
CA ALA A 199 -3.74 11.50 6.78
C ALA A 199 -4.92 10.63 7.22
N ILE A 200 -4.91 9.38 6.77
CA ILE A 200 -5.93 8.37 7.08
C ILE A 200 -5.27 7.18 7.76
N PHE A 201 -5.82 6.75 8.91
CA PHE A 201 -5.44 5.53 9.60
C PHE A 201 -6.50 4.46 9.42
N THR A 202 -6.10 3.27 8.93
CA THR A 202 -7.03 2.17 8.71
C THR A 202 -7.13 1.23 9.92
N ASN A 203 -6.04 0.57 10.31
CA ASN A 203 -5.98 -0.35 11.45
C ASN A 203 -4.52 -0.68 11.83
N LEU A 204 -4.35 -1.33 13.00
CA LEU A 204 -3.06 -1.79 13.47
C LEU A 204 -3.15 -3.21 14.03
N THR A 205 -2.56 -4.17 13.32
CA THR A 205 -2.41 -5.56 13.73
C THR A 205 -0.93 -5.96 13.70
N HIS A 206 -0.61 -7.18 14.14
CA HIS A 206 0.76 -7.68 14.20
C HIS A 206 1.36 -7.82 12.78
N ASP A 207 2.42 -7.05 12.50
CA ASP A 207 3.14 -7.07 11.21
C ASP A 207 4.50 -6.37 11.36
N HIS A 208 5.44 -6.64 10.44
CA HIS A 208 6.74 -5.95 10.35
C HIS A 208 7.57 -5.87 11.63
N LEU A 209 7.44 -6.83 12.56
CA LEU A 209 8.24 -6.86 13.80
C LEU A 209 9.69 -7.29 13.55
N ASP A 210 9.97 -7.98 12.46
CA ASP A 210 11.31 -8.23 11.91
C ASP A 210 12.07 -6.92 11.65
N TYR A 211 11.37 -5.88 11.22
CA TYR A 211 11.95 -4.54 11.00
C TYR A 211 11.94 -3.68 12.26
N HIS A 212 10.79 -3.54 12.94
CA HIS A 212 10.60 -2.58 14.04
C HIS A 212 11.03 -3.13 15.41
N GLY A 213 11.21 -4.44 15.56
CA GLY A 213 11.56 -5.12 16.80
C GLY A 213 10.40 -5.23 17.80
N THR A 214 9.59 -4.19 17.98
CA THR A 214 8.46 -4.16 18.91
C THR A 214 7.19 -3.60 18.27
N PHE A 215 6.04 -4.03 18.81
CA PHE A 215 4.74 -3.50 18.39
C PHE A 215 4.62 -1.98 18.67
N THR A 216 5.20 -1.52 19.76
CA THR A 216 5.21 -0.10 20.12
C THR A 216 5.98 0.72 19.09
N ALA A 217 7.18 0.30 18.69
CA ALA A 217 7.97 0.99 17.67
C ALA A 217 7.23 1.01 16.31
N TYR A 218 6.57 -0.10 15.95
CA TYR A 218 5.75 -0.18 14.74
C TYR A 218 4.56 0.79 14.76
N ARG A 219 3.82 0.86 15.89
CA ARG A 219 2.74 1.81 16.11
C ARG A 219 3.22 3.26 16.03
N ASP A 220 4.31 3.58 16.74
CA ASP A 220 4.85 4.93 16.85
C ASP A 220 5.45 5.41 15.52
N ALA A 221 6.00 4.50 14.71
CA ALA A 221 6.40 4.82 13.35
C ALA A 221 5.22 5.33 12.50
N LYS A 222 4.06 4.67 12.55
CA LYS A 222 2.86 5.13 11.83
C LYS A 222 2.32 6.45 12.36
N LYS A 223 2.40 6.67 13.67
CA LYS A 223 1.96 7.91 14.31
C LYS A 223 2.70 9.15 13.81
N ARG A 224 3.96 9.02 13.38
CA ARG A 224 4.74 10.13 12.80
C ARG A 224 4.03 10.84 11.64
N LEU A 225 3.21 10.12 10.85
CA LEU A 225 2.41 10.72 9.78
C LEU A 225 1.43 11.77 10.34
N PHE A 226 0.76 11.46 11.44
CA PHE A 226 -0.23 12.32 12.08
C PHE A 226 0.41 13.47 12.87
N ASP A 227 1.55 13.20 13.51
CA ASP A 227 2.32 14.20 14.26
C ASP A 227 2.91 15.28 13.35
N GLY A 228 3.24 14.90 12.09
CA GLY A 228 3.77 15.80 11.06
C GLY A 228 2.74 16.70 10.39
N LEU A 229 1.43 16.49 10.63
CA LEU A 229 0.38 17.27 9.97
C LEU A 229 0.33 18.72 10.44
N SER A 230 0.00 19.61 9.51
CA SER A 230 -0.21 21.03 9.80
C SER A 230 -1.60 21.30 10.42
N LYS A 231 -1.80 22.50 10.98
CA LYS A 231 -3.11 22.96 11.47
C LYS A 231 -4.18 23.06 10.36
N ARG A 232 -3.75 23.16 9.10
CA ARG A 232 -4.65 23.26 7.93
C ARG A 232 -4.98 21.90 7.33
N SER A 233 -4.36 20.83 7.84
CA SER A 233 -4.55 19.46 7.40
C SER A 233 -5.65 18.79 8.23
N PHE A 234 -6.12 17.62 7.78
CA PHE A 234 -7.02 16.77 8.54
C PHE A 234 -6.35 15.45 8.93
N ALA A 235 -6.81 14.86 10.02
CA ALA A 235 -6.44 13.54 10.51
C ALA A 235 -7.71 12.70 10.64
N LEU A 236 -7.88 11.68 9.79
CA LEU A 236 -9.04 10.79 9.77
C LEU A 236 -8.63 9.41 10.28
N THR A 237 -9.36 8.89 11.28
CA THR A 237 -9.00 7.63 11.93
C THR A 237 -10.17 6.65 12.01
N ASN A 238 -9.84 5.36 11.96
CA ASN A 238 -10.78 4.29 12.28
C ASN A 238 -11.02 4.22 13.80
N LEU A 239 -12.24 4.56 14.23
CA LEU A 239 -12.61 4.50 15.64
C LEU A 239 -12.91 3.07 16.12
N ASP A 240 -13.11 2.11 15.20
CA ASP A 240 -13.30 0.70 15.53
C ASP A 240 -11.98 -0.01 15.84
N ASP A 241 -10.83 0.59 15.50
CA ASP A 241 -9.51 0.11 15.89
C ASP A 241 -9.09 0.73 17.23
N ARG A 242 -8.64 -0.11 18.18
CA ARG A 242 -8.21 0.32 19.52
C ARG A 242 -7.09 1.36 19.53
N HIS A 243 -6.32 1.46 18.44
CA HIS A 243 -5.23 2.43 18.29
C HIS A 243 -5.66 3.69 17.53
N GLY A 244 -6.91 3.75 17.04
CA GLY A 244 -7.40 4.88 16.27
C GLY A 244 -7.25 6.22 17.01
N LEU A 245 -7.76 6.31 18.22
CA LEU A 245 -7.63 7.53 19.03
C LEU A 245 -6.17 7.87 19.39
N PHE A 246 -5.31 6.85 19.53
CA PHE A 246 -3.88 7.09 19.77
C PHE A 246 -3.22 7.83 18.59
N MET A 247 -3.61 7.53 17.36
CA MET A 247 -3.07 8.22 16.18
C MET A 247 -3.42 9.71 16.16
N LEU A 248 -4.55 10.10 16.76
CA LEU A 248 -4.99 11.50 16.86
C LEU A 248 -4.36 12.27 18.03
N GLN A 249 -3.66 11.60 18.97
CA GLN A 249 -3.00 12.29 20.07
C GLN A 249 -1.90 13.19 19.54
N ASN A 250 -1.82 14.44 20.07
CA ASN A 250 -0.81 15.43 19.76
C ASN A 250 -0.78 15.95 18.31
N THR A 251 -1.64 15.48 17.41
CA THR A 251 -1.74 16.08 16.08
C THR A 251 -2.27 17.51 16.15
N ARG A 252 -1.71 18.37 15.33
CA ARG A 252 -2.20 19.76 15.17
C ARG A 252 -3.32 19.87 14.15
N ALA A 253 -3.57 18.82 13.39
CA ALA A 253 -4.60 18.77 12.35
C ALA A 253 -6.01 18.72 12.94
N GLN A 254 -7.00 19.06 12.11
CA GLN A 254 -8.41 18.82 12.42
C GLN A 254 -8.65 17.31 12.50
N ARG A 255 -9.38 16.86 13.54
CA ARG A 255 -9.54 15.44 13.88
C ARG A 255 -10.91 14.97 13.47
N TYR A 256 -10.96 13.83 12.76
CA TYR A 256 -12.18 13.17 12.31
C TYR A 256 -12.10 11.67 12.54
N GLY A 257 -13.27 11.04 12.73
CA GLY A 257 -13.39 9.62 12.90
C GLY A 257 -14.35 8.98 11.90
N TYR A 258 -14.05 7.74 11.52
CA TYR A 258 -15.02 6.91 10.84
C TYR A 258 -15.22 5.57 11.56
N SER A 259 -16.42 4.99 11.42
CA SER A 259 -16.77 3.76 12.13
C SER A 259 -17.94 3.02 11.48
N ARG A 260 -17.96 1.70 11.68
CA ARG A 260 -19.13 0.83 11.42
C ARG A 260 -19.93 0.54 12.68
N ARG A 261 -19.32 0.67 13.87
CA ARG A 261 -19.83 0.11 15.15
C ARG A 261 -20.27 1.16 16.16
N GLN A 262 -19.78 2.37 16.03
CA GLN A 262 -20.04 3.44 16.99
C GLN A 262 -20.28 4.78 16.29
N PRO A 263 -20.87 5.77 16.97
CA PRO A 263 -21.02 7.11 16.38
C PRO A 263 -19.68 7.70 15.94
N ALA A 264 -19.69 8.27 14.73
CA ALA A 264 -18.51 8.85 14.11
C ALA A 264 -18.93 9.95 13.13
N ASP A 265 -17.96 10.79 12.70
CA ASP A 265 -18.19 11.79 11.67
C ASP A 265 -18.66 11.16 10.35
N PHE A 266 -18.04 10.01 10.00
CA PHE A 266 -18.36 9.21 8.83
C PHE A 266 -18.75 7.81 9.29
N GLN A 267 -20.03 7.48 9.25
CA GLN A 267 -20.53 6.20 9.73
C GLN A 267 -21.12 5.36 8.58
N GLY A 268 -20.89 4.04 8.62
CA GLY A 268 -21.45 3.09 7.69
C GLY A 268 -22.13 1.93 8.40
N THR A 269 -23.32 1.56 7.95
CA THR A 269 -24.06 0.40 8.46
C THR A 269 -24.21 -0.61 7.34
N LEU A 270 -23.64 -1.80 7.52
CA LEU A 270 -23.85 -2.92 6.61
C LEU A 270 -25.29 -3.41 6.73
N ILE A 271 -25.98 -3.55 5.61
CA ILE A 271 -27.33 -4.12 5.52
C ILE A 271 -27.21 -5.60 5.17
N GLU A 272 -26.44 -5.91 4.14
CA GLU A 272 -26.24 -7.25 3.63
C GLU A 272 -24.88 -7.35 2.93
N ALA A 273 -24.24 -8.53 2.98
CA ALA A 273 -23.04 -8.83 2.21
C ALA A 273 -23.13 -10.24 1.62
N GLY A 274 -22.65 -10.38 0.40
CA GLY A 274 -22.61 -11.63 -0.35
C GLY A 274 -21.39 -11.71 -1.26
N VAL A 275 -21.32 -12.76 -2.07
CA VAL A 275 -20.22 -13.00 -3.02
C VAL A 275 -20.14 -11.89 -4.09
N TRP A 276 -21.28 -11.31 -4.44
CA TRP A 276 -21.41 -10.31 -5.51
C TRP A 276 -21.45 -8.87 -5.00
N GLY A 277 -21.09 -8.66 -3.73
CA GLY A 277 -21.02 -7.33 -3.18
C GLY A 277 -21.73 -7.15 -1.86
N MET A 278 -21.95 -5.89 -1.51
CA MET A 278 -22.61 -5.50 -0.27
C MET A 278 -23.63 -4.38 -0.49
N ASN A 279 -24.67 -4.41 0.33
CA ASN A 279 -25.62 -3.31 0.52
C ASN A 279 -25.32 -2.63 1.85
N PHE A 280 -25.16 -1.32 1.85
CA PHE A 280 -24.85 -0.56 3.05
C PHE A 280 -25.48 0.83 3.01
N ARG A 281 -25.54 1.47 4.16
CA ARG A 281 -26.02 2.85 4.34
C ARG A 281 -24.93 3.70 4.96
N LEU A 282 -24.85 4.93 4.51
CA LEU A 282 -23.91 5.93 5.03
C LEU A 282 -24.65 6.96 5.86
N ARG A 283 -23.98 7.46 6.90
CA ARG A 283 -24.41 8.58 7.71
C ARG A 283 -23.24 9.55 7.89
N LEU A 284 -23.49 10.82 7.62
CA LEU A 284 -22.57 11.93 7.86
C LEU A 284 -23.03 12.68 9.10
N SER A 285 -22.15 12.84 10.09
CA SER A 285 -22.47 13.50 11.36
C SER A 285 -21.24 14.23 11.90
N PRO A 286 -20.81 15.33 11.26
CA PRO A 286 -19.61 16.06 11.69
C PRO A 286 -19.73 16.48 13.16
N MET A 287 -18.84 15.97 14.03
CA MET A 287 -18.96 16.12 15.50
C MET A 287 -18.58 17.49 16.03
N GLN A 288 -18.01 18.38 15.21
CA GLN A 288 -17.57 19.70 15.66
C GLN A 288 -18.68 20.76 15.58
N GLY A 289 -19.72 20.59 16.42
CA GLY A 289 -20.70 21.64 16.66
C GLY A 289 -21.75 21.89 15.57
N MET A 290 -21.81 21.06 14.55
CA MET A 290 -22.86 21.11 13.53
C MET A 290 -24.03 20.19 13.89
N PRO A 291 -25.27 20.68 13.99
CA PRO A 291 -26.44 19.88 14.36
C PRO A 291 -26.98 19.07 13.20
N ILE A 292 -26.09 18.40 12.41
CA ILE A 292 -26.50 17.68 11.22
C ILE A 292 -26.08 16.23 11.32
N ALA A 293 -27.07 15.36 11.28
CA ALA A 293 -26.91 13.97 10.92
C ALA A 293 -27.70 13.74 9.65
N GLU A 294 -27.02 13.51 8.53
CA GLU A 294 -27.67 13.13 7.26
C GLU A 294 -27.43 11.65 7.00
N GLU A 295 -28.49 10.93 6.73
CA GLU A 295 -28.45 9.53 6.34
C GLU A 295 -28.75 9.42 4.85
N PHE A 296 -27.86 8.74 4.11
CA PHE A 296 -28.00 8.60 2.67
C PHE A 296 -28.75 7.32 2.31
N PRO A 297 -29.43 7.27 1.15
CA PRO A 297 -30.06 6.04 0.67
C PRO A 297 -29.12 4.84 0.64
N PRO A 298 -29.62 3.61 0.75
CA PRO A 298 -28.81 2.40 0.62
C PRO A 298 -28.04 2.38 -0.70
N ILE A 299 -26.78 1.96 -0.62
CA ILE A 299 -25.86 1.84 -1.74
C ILE A 299 -25.55 0.35 -1.95
N HIS A 300 -25.65 -0.10 -3.19
CA HIS A 300 -25.10 -1.40 -3.59
C HIS A 300 -23.70 -1.20 -4.19
N LEU A 301 -22.76 -2.04 -3.79
CA LEU A 301 -21.42 -2.07 -4.34
C LEU A 301 -20.97 -3.50 -4.60
N GLY A 302 -20.58 -3.80 -5.84
CA GLY A 302 -20.13 -5.12 -6.29
C GLY A 302 -18.69 -5.46 -5.85
N ILE A 303 -18.34 -5.21 -4.58
CA ILE A 303 -17.03 -5.53 -4.00
C ILE A 303 -17.24 -6.51 -2.86
N LEU A 304 -16.44 -7.57 -2.85
CA LEU A 304 -16.53 -8.66 -1.89
C LEU A 304 -15.82 -8.32 -0.58
N GLY A 305 -16.46 -8.71 0.53
CA GLY A 305 -15.91 -8.61 1.88
C GLY A 305 -16.42 -7.40 2.66
N ASP A 306 -17.10 -7.68 3.78
CA ASP A 306 -17.72 -6.68 4.64
C ASP A 306 -16.73 -5.68 5.24
N PHE A 307 -15.45 -6.09 5.44
CA PHE A 307 -14.36 -5.21 5.87
C PHE A 307 -14.05 -4.10 4.87
N GLN A 308 -14.45 -4.23 3.62
CA GLN A 308 -14.29 -3.17 2.62
C GLN A 308 -15.11 -1.91 2.96
N LEU A 309 -16.19 -2.06 3.73
CA LEU A 309 -16.96 -0.90 4.18
C LEU A 309 -16.11 0.08 5.01
N GLU A 310 -15.17 -0.42 5.82
CA GLU A 310 -14.23 0.45 6.56
C GLU A 310 -13.30 1.21 5.60
N ASN A 311 -12.79 0.55 4.56
CA ASN A 311 -11.94 1.17 3.55
C ASN A 311 -12.73 2.21 2.72
N LEU A 312 -14.01 1.94 2.43
CA LEU A 312 -14.91 2.86 1.74
C LEU A 312 -15.21 4.10 2.58
N LEU A 313 -15.48 3.93 3.87
CA LEU A 313 -15.70 5.05 4.80
C LEU A 313 -14.46 5.94 4.89
N ALA A 314 -13.28 5.33 4.97
CA ALA A 314 -12.01 6.04 4.96
C ALA A 314 -11.80 6.84 3.66
N ALA A 315 -12.11 6.26 2.51
CA ALA A 315 -11.99 6.92 1.21
C ALA A 315 -13.06 8.01 1.03
N TRP A 316 -14.30 7.74 1.39
CA TRP A 316 -15.41 8.70 1.33
C TRP A 316 -15.15 9.93 2.21
N GLY A 317 -14.79 9.70 3.49
CA GLY A 317 -14.41 10.77 4.40
C GLY A 317 -13.19 11.54 3.92
N GLY A 318 -12.15 10.85 3.41
CA GLY A 318 -10.96 11.48 2.85
C GLY A 318 -11.26 12.34 1.63
N ALA A 319 -12.15 11.91 0.74
CA ALA A 319 -12.56 12.67 -0.44
C ALA A 319 -13.30 13.97 -0.04
N ILE A 320 -14.27 13.89 0.88
CA ILE A 320 -15.00 15.06 1.40
C ILE A 320 -14.04 16.05 2.07
N LEU A 321 -13.17 15.57 2.95
CA LEU A 321 -12.24 16.43 3.71
C LEU A 321 -11.19 17.08 2.80
N ALA A 322 -10.83 16.49 1.67
CA ALA A 322 -9.93 17.10 0.68
C ALA A 322 -10.52 18.37 0.05
N GLU A 323 -11.85 18.45 -0.08
CA GLU A 323 -12.56 19.63 -0.59
C GLU A 323 -12.57 20.80 0.40
N LYS A 324 -12.07 20.60 1.63
CA LYS A 324 -12.05 21.61 2.70
C LYS A 324 -13.41 22.26 2.92
N PRO A 325 -14.47 21.46 3.20
CA PRO A 325 -15.79 22.02 3.43
C PRO A 325 -15.72 23.06 4.56
N GLY A 326 -16.36 24.21 4.34
CA GLY A 326 -16.43 25.29 5.31
C GLY A 326 -17.35 24.96 6.50
N GLU A 327 -17.78 25.97 7.21
CA GLU A 327 -18.69 25.83 8.37
C GLU A 327 -20.16 25.59 7.96
N SER A 328 -20.49 25.68 6.66
CA SER A 328 -21.84 25.44 6.18
C SER A 328 -22.20 23.97 6.16
N ALA A 329 -23.23 23.65 6.88
CA ALA A 329 -23.84 22.33 6.93
C ALA A 329 -24.26 21.77 5.56
N SER A 330 -24.83 22.62 4.71
CA SER A 330 -25.25 22.21 3.37
C SER A 330 -24.05 21.76 2.52
N GLN A 331 -22.89 22.41 2.62
CA GLN A 331 -21.69 21.98 1.91
C GLN A 331 -21.28 20.53 2.27
N TRP A 332 -21.32 20.19 3.55
CA TRP A 332 -20.99 18.83 4.01
C TRP A 332 -21.96 17.78 3.45
N VAL A 333 -23.26 18.10 3.49
CA VAL A 333 -24.31 17.20 2.96
C VAL A 333 -24.20 17.04 1.44
N ASP A 334 -23.97 18.14 0.72
CA ASP A 334 -23.85 18.12 -0.75
C ASP A 334 -22.63 17.33 -1.20
N LEU A 335 -21.46 17.53 -0.56
CA LEU A 335 -20.25 16.76 -0.81
C LEU A 335 -20.45 15.29 -0.40
N GLY A 336 -21.06 15.05 0.76
CA GLY A 336 -21.39 13.70 1.24
C GLY A 336 -22.22 12.94 0.22
N ARG A 337 -23.28 13.56 -0.32
CA ARG A 337 -24.16 12.97 -1.34
C ARG A 337 -23.44 12.75 -2.66
N PHE A 338 -22.67 13.75 -3.10
CA PHE A 338 -21.90 13.68 -4.35
C PHE A 338 -20.94 12.49 -4.35
N TYR A 339 -20.13 12.34 -3.32
CA TYR A 339 -19.17 11.23 -3.23
C TYR A 339 -19.86 9.88 -2.91
N ALA A 340 -20.98 9.88 -2.17
CA ALA A 340 -21.75 8.65 -1.91
C ALA A 340 -22.29 8.04 -3.21
N GLN A 341 -22.76 8.86 -4.15
CA GLN A 341 -23.21 8.39 -5.47
C GLN A 341 -22.09 7.70 -6.26
N GLY A 342 -20.86 8.19 -6.13
CA GLY A 342 -19.67 7.60 -6.78
C GLY A 342 -19.28 6.22 -6.25
N LEU A 343 -19.70 5.86 -5.03
CA LEU A 343 -19.29 4.59 -4.40
C LEU A 343 -19.83 3.36 -5.10
N SER A 344 -21.06 3.41 -5.64
CA SER A 344 -21.70 2.26 -6.30
C SER A 344 -20.97 1.76 -7.55
N GLU A 345 -20.09 2.58 -8.12
CA GLU A 345 -19.37 2.29 -9.35
C GLU A 345 -17.87 2.01 -9.11
N LEU A 346 -17.43 1.95 -7.86
CA LEU A 346 -16.05 1.65 -7.54
C LEU A 346 -15.72 0.19 -7.89
N ARG A 347 -14.47 -0.01 -8.25
CA ARG A 347 -13.91 -1.35 -8.51
C ARG A 347 -12.92 -1.69 -7.41
N CYS A 348 -12.83 -2.97 -7.08
CA CYS A 348 -11.80 -3.47 -6.16
C CYS A 348 -10.40 -3.25 -6.74
N VAL A 349 -9.41 -3.27 -5.86
CA VAL A 349 -8.01 -3.34 -6.29
C VAL A 349 -7.82 -4.68 -7.00
N PRO A 350 -7.32 -4.70 -8.25
CA PRO A 350 -7.02 -5.95 -8.94
C PRO A 350 -6.18 -6.91 -8.08
N GLY A 351 -6.59 -8.16 -8.07
CA GLY A 351 -5.92 -9.19 -7.26
C GLY A 351 -6.07 -9.05 -5.74
N ARG A 352 -7.11 -8.35 -5.28
CA ARG A 352 -7.49 -8.23 -3.85
C ARG A 352 -8.96 -8.60 -3.68
N MET A 353 -9.24 -9.84 -3.28
CA MET A 353 -10.59 -10.39 -3.17
C MET A 353 -11.43 -10.12 -4.45
N GLU A 354 -10.79 -10.23 -5.59
CA GLU A 354 -11.40 -9.96 -6.88
C GLU A 354 -12.25 -11.14 -7.30
N ALA A 355 -13.58 -10.92 -7.44
CA ALA A 355 -14.53 -11.96 -7.79
C ALA A 355 -14.75 -11.99 -9.30
N ILE A 356 -14.68 -13.20 -9.87
CA ILE A 356 -14.89 -13.49 -11.30
C ILE A 356 -16.00 -14.54 -11.39
N PRO A 357 -17.12 -14.24 -12.09
CA PRO A 357 -18.17 -15.23 -12.29
C PRO A 357 -17.69 -16.37 -13.20
N LEU A 358 -17.99 -17.59 -12.81
CA LEU A 358 -17.66 -18.81 -13.56
C LEU A 358 -18.95 -19.59 -13.90
N PRO A 359 -18.90 -20.53 -14.86
CA PRO A 359 -20.05 -21.36 -15.22
C PRO A 359 -20.67 -22.09 -14.02
N GLU A 360 -21.95 -22.43 -14.12
CA GLU A 360 -22.74 -23.16 -13.11
C GLU A 360 -22.81 -22.43 -11.74
N GLY A 361 -22.81 -21.10 -11.74
CA GLY A 361 -22.90 -20.30 -10.52
C GLY A 361 -21.65 -20.35 -9.64
N ARG A 362 -20.54 -20.87 -10.12
CA ARG A 362 -19.25 -20.85 -9.43
C ARG A 362 -18.68 -19.44 -9.41
N THR A 363 -17.76 -19.18 -8.48
CA THR A 363 -17.05 -17.91 -8.37
C THR A 363 -15.56 -18.14 -8.20
N GLY A 364 -14.75 -17.61 -9.11
CA GLY A 364 -13.32 -17.49 -8.95
C GLY A 364 -12.98 -16.27 -8.10
N ILE A 365 -12.06 -16.41 -7.15
CA ILE A 365 -11.54 -15.30 -6.33
C ILE A 365 -10.03 -15.23 -6.52
N VAL A 366 -9.53 -14.06 -6.92
CA VAL A 366 -8.10 -13.79 -7.01
C VAL A 366 -7.66 -12.91 -5.84
N ASP A 367 -6.66 -13.37 -5.07
CA ASP A 367 -6.11 -12.59 -3.96
C ASP A 367 -4.60 -12.76 -3.80
N TYR A 368 -3.94 -11.72 -3.29
CA TYR A 368 -2.50 -11.67 -3.05
C TYR A 368 -2.05 -12.34 -1.74
N ALA A 369 -2.93 -13.03 -1.03
CA ALA A 369 -2.62 -13.70 0.24
C ALA A 369 -1.49 -14.73 0.07
N HIS A 370 -0.30 -14.40 0.57
CA HIS A 370 0.94 -15.19 0.44
C HIS A 370 1.65 -15.40 1.79
N THR A 371 0.94 -15.21 2.89
CA THR A 371 1.37 -15.52 4.27
C THR A 371 0.33 -16.39 4.95
N PRO A 372 0.68 -17.19 5.96
CA PRO A 372 -0.28 -18.05 6.68
C PRO A 372 -1.50 -17.29 7.22
N ASP A 373 -1.28 -16.16 7.89
CA ASP A 373 -2.33 -15.30 8.45
C ASP A 373 -3.25 -14.72 7.35
N ALA A 374 -2.68 -14.29 6.22
CA ALA A 374 -3.48 -13.76 5.10
C ALA A 374 -4.32 -14.85 4.44
N VAL A 375 -3.75 -16.05 4.20
CA VAL A 375 -4.46 -17.20 3.65
C VAL A 375 -5.62 -17.59 4.56
N GLU A 376 -5.38 -17.69 5.87
CA GLU A 376 -6.42 -18.02 6.85
C GLU A 376 -7.56 -16.99 6.84
N LYS A 377 -7.22 -15.70 6.88
CA LYS A 377 -8.22 -14.62 6.90
C LYS A 377 -9.10 -14.61 5.65
N VAL A 378 -8.49 -14.74 4.47
CA VAL A 378 -9.21 -14.78 3.19
C VAL A 378 -10.15 -15.99 3.16
N LEU A 379 -9.65 -17.18 3.44
CA LEU A 379 -10.47 -18.40 3.38
C LEU A 379 -11.57 -18.43 4.43
N ARG A 380 -11.34 -17.86 5.62
CA ARG A 380 -12.37 -17.72 6.65
C ARG A 380 -13.52 -16.81 6.19
N VAL A 381 -13.21 -15.68 5.54
CA VAL A 381 -14.22 -14.79 4.96
C VAL A 381 -15.00 -15.53 3.85
N LEU A 382 -14.28 -16.18 2.93
CA LEU A 382 -14.91 -16.90 1.81
C LEU A 382 -15.77 -18.07 2.28
N ARG A 383 -15.35 -18.79 3.33
CA ARG A 383 -16.16 -19.89 3.91
C ARG A 383 -17.55 -19.43 4.35
N GLY A 384 -17.66 -18.21 4.92
CA GLY A 384 -18.96 -17.62 5.29
C GLY A 384 -19.83 -17.22 4.11
N LEU A 385 -19.29 -17.20 2.90
CA LEU A 385 -19.96 -16.79 1.67
C LEU A 385 -20.30 -17.96 0.73
N VAL A 386 -19.83 -19.19 1.02
CA VAL A 386 -20.13 -20.38 0.21
C VAL A 386 -21.62 -20.68 0.28
N PRO A 387 -22.34 -20.71 -0.85
CA PRO A 387 -23.75 -21.07 -0.87
C PRO A 387 -23.99 -22.53 -0.44
N PRO A 388 -25.21 -22.87 0.00
CA PRO A 388 -25.58 -24.26 0.30
C PRO A 388 -25.33 -25.20 -0.89
N GLY A 389 -24.63 -26.32 -0.65
CA GLY A 389 -24.26 -27.30 -1.68
C GLY A 389 -22.97 -26.96 -2.44
N GLY A 390 -22.43 -25.75 -2.31
CA GLY A 390 -21.13 -25.37 -2.86
C GLY A 390 -19.98 -25.82 -1.98
N GLN A 391 -18.77 -25.70 -2.52
CA GLN A 391 -17.50 -26.00 -1.85
C GLN A 391 -16.61 -24.75 -1.83
N LEU A 392 -15.70 -24.67 -0.87
CA LEU A 392 -14.57 -23.73 -0.89
C LEU A 392 -13.31 -24.48 -1.32
N ILE A 393 -12.75 -24.08 -2.45
CA ILE A 393 -11.55 -24.67 -3.02
C ILE A 393 -10.42 -23.65 -2.98
N ALA A 394 -9.23 -24.05 -2.51
CA ALA A 394 -8.07 -23.18 -2.48
C ALA A 394 -7.00 -23.66 -3.48
N VAL A 395 -6.47 -22.72 -4.27
CA VAL A 395 -5.31 -22.92 -5.14
C VAL A 395 -4.22 -21.97 -4.67
N LEU A 396 -3.07 -22.48 -4.20
CA LEU A 396 -2.01 -21.63 -3.67
C LEU A 396 -0.63 -22.28 -3.82
N GLY A 397 0.39 -21.42 -3.83
CA GLY A 397 1.79 -21.80 -3.85
C GLY A 397 2.63 -20.96 -2.89
N ALA A 398 3.91 -21.25 -2.83
CA ALA A 398 4.89 -20.48 -2.07
C ALA A 398 6.08 -20.07 -2.94
N GLY A 399 6.64 -18.88 -2.70
CA GLY A 399 7.80 -18.40 -3.45
C GLY A 399 9.09 -19.13 -3.08
N GLY A 400 9.92 -19.41 -4.09
CA GLY A 400 11.28 -19.86 -3.92
C GLY A 400 12.23 -18.77 -3.45
N ASN A 401 13.38 -19.12 -2.86
CA ASN A 401 14.39 -18.21 -2.29
C ASN A 401 13.80 -17.20 -1.30
N ARG A 402 12.84 -17.66 -0.50
CA ARG A 402 12.13 -16.89 0.53
C ARG A 402 12.03 -17.74 1.80
N ASP A 403 11.38 -17.18 2.83
CA ASP A 403 11.11 -17.88 4.09
C ASP A 403 10.42 -19.24 3.83
N THR A 404 11.14 -20.33 4.09
CA THR A 404 10.64 -21.70 3.92
C THR A 404 9.74 -22.14 5.06
N ALA A 405 9.91 -21.56 6.27
CA ALA A 405 9.12 -21.94 7.44
C ALA A 405 7.63 -21.65 7.28
N LYS A 406 7.26 -20.66 6.46
CA LYS A 406 5.85 -20.36 6.17
C LYS A 406 5.17 -21.36 5.24
N ARG A 407 5.91 -22.15 4.46
CA ARG A 407 5.39 -23.07 3.43
C ARG A 407 4.36 -24.06 4.00
N PRO A 408 4.70 -24.89 4.99
CA PRO A 408 3.75 -25.83 5.58
C PRO A 408 2.61 -25.10 6.33
N LEU A 409 2.86 -23.95 6.91
CA LEU A 409 1.85 -23.18 7.63
C LEU A 409 0.77 -22.63 6.69
N MET A 410 1.15 -22.19 5.48
CA MET A 410 0.20 -21.75 4.45
C MET A 410 -0.68 -22.91 3.97
N ALA A 411 -0.09 -24.07 3.68
CA ALA A 411 -0.82 -25.26 3.28
C ALA A 411 -1.75 -25.77 4.39
N HIS A 412 -1.31 -25.70 5.65
CA HIS A 412 -2.11 -26.06 6.81
C HIS A 412 -3.33 -25.11 6.97
N ALA A 413 -3.12 -23.80 6.88
CA ALA A 413 -4.19 -22.81 6.93
C ALA A 413 -5.23 -23.05 5.81
N ALA A 414 -4.77 -23.33 4.58
CA ALA A 414 -5.65 -23.67 3.48
C ALA A 414 -6.45 -24.94 3.75
N ALA A 415 -5.78 -26.01 4.20
CA ALA A 415 -6.44 -27.28 4.49
C ALA A 415 -7.43 -27.22 5.66
N LEU A 416 -7.28 -26.33 6.61
CA LEU A 416 -8.25 -26.15 7.70
C LEU A 416 -9.57 -25.52 7.22
N HIS A 417 -9.51 -24.63 6.24
CA HIS A 417 -10.67 -23.81 5.86
C HIS A 417 -11.31 -24.22 4.53
N ALA A 418 -10.55 -24.84 3.59
CA ALA A 418 -11.05 -25.28 2.31
C ALA A 418 -11.49 -26.76 2.32
N ASP A 419 -12.43 -27.11 1.44
CA ASP A 419 -12.87 -28.49 1.23
C ASP A 419 -11.86 -29.27 0.38
N LEU A 420 -11.26 -28.61 -0.64
CA LEU A 420 -10.20 -29.15 -1.48
C LEU A 420 -9.09 -28.09 -1.61
N VAL A 421 -7.86 -28.56 -1.75
CA VAL A 421 -6.67 -27.68 -1.88
C VAL A 421 -5.80 -28.16 -3.03
N TRP A 422 -5.45 -27.25 -3.95
CA TRP A 422 -4.40 -27.46 -4.95
C TRP A 422 -3.16 -26.69 -4.53
N LEU A 423 -2.08 -27.41 -4.23
CA LEU A 423 -0.76 -26.83 -4.07
C LEU A 423 -0.10 -26.72 -5.44
N THR A 424 0.35 -25.53 -5.80
CA THR A 424 0.91 -25.24 -7.12
C THR A 424 2.10 -24.30 -7.05
N THR A 425 2.74 -24.02 -8.18
CA THR A 425 3.87 -23.11 -8.27
C THR A 425 3.40 -21.65 -8.17
N ASP A 426 4.09 -20.86 -7.35
CA ASP A 426 4.02 -19.41 -7.34
C ASP A 426 5.15 -18.84 -8.22
N ASN A 427 6.18 -18.21 -7.63
CA ASN A 427 7.43 -17.81 -8.27
C ASN A 427 8.55 -18.70 -7.72
N PRO A 428 8.90 -19.82 -8.37
CA PRO A 428 9.90 -20.78 -7.84
C PRO A 428 11.32 -20.20 -7.85
N ARG A 429 11.59 -19.19 -8.65
CA ARG A 429 12.90 -18.56 -8.83
C ARG A 429 13.96 -19.58 -9.18
N TYR A 430 14.93 -19.82 -8.30
CA TYR A 430 16.03 -20.77 -8.53
C TYR A 430 15.81 -22.13 -7.85
N GLU A 431 14.68 -22.32 -7.14
CA GLU A 431 14.34 -23.61 -6.52
C GLU A 431 13.51 -24.51 -7.45
N ASP A 432 13.60 -25.83 -7.24
CA ASP A 432 12.73 -26.77 -7.93
C ASP A 432 11.28 -26.65 -7.41
N PRO A 433 10.29 -26.44 -8.29
CA PRO A 433 8.89 -26.33 -7.91
C PRO A 433 8.38 -27.52 -7.08
N ASN A 434 8.74 -28.75 -7.44
CA ASN A 434 8.27 -29.94 -6.75
C ASN A 434 8.82 -30.03 -5.33
N THR A 435 10.05 -29.57 -5.11
CA THR A 435 10.62 -29.46 -3.76
C THR A 435 9.80 -28.50 -2.88
N ILE A 436 9.42 -27.35 -3.42
CA ILE A 436 8.55 -26.38 -2.70
C ILE A 436 7.20 -27.01 -2.34
N LEU A 437 6.56 -27.71 -3.30
CA LEU A 437 5.29 -28.38 -3.07
C LEU A 437 5.40 -29.48 -2.02
N ASP A 438 6.50 -30.23 -2.01
CA ASP A 438 6.77 -31.27 -1.01
C ASP A 438 6.96 -30.69 0.39
N GLU A 439 7.64 -29.57 0.53
CA GLU A 439 7.80 -28.87 1.81
C GLU A 439 6.47 -28.29 2.33
N MET A 440 5.56 -27.92 1.46
CA MET A 440 4.20 -27.52 1.84
C MET A 440 3.36 -28.71 2.28
N TYR A 441 3.50 -29.87 1.63
CA TYR A 441 2.63 -31.05 1.80
C TYR A 441 3.06 -31.99 2.92
N ARG A 442 4.35 -32.39 2.94
CA ARG A 442 4.84 -33.50 3.80
C ARG A 442 4.64 -33.26 5.31
N PRO A 443 4.81 -32.02 5.85
CA PRO A 443 4.65 -31.79 7.28
C PRO A 443 3.20 -31.84 7.79
N LEU A 444 2.21 -31.90 6.87
CA LEU A 444 0.80 -31.87 7.24
C LEU A 444 0.32 -33.19 7.87
N PRO A 445 -0.64 -33.15 8.81
CA PRO A 445 -1.32 -34.33 9.33
C PRO A 445 -1.99 -35.15 8.22
N SER A 446 -2.04 -36.48 8.35
CA SER A 446 -2.58 -37.39 7.31
C SER A 446 -4.02 -37.04 6.91
N HIS A 447 -4.88 -36.76 7.88
CA HIS A 447 -6.28 -36.41 7.63
C HIS A 447 -6.47 -35.09 6.82
N LEU A 448 -5.51 -34.18 6.86
CA LEU A 448 -5.53 -32.97 6.04
C LEU A 448 -4.99 -33.25 4.62
N ARG A 449 -4.06 -34.21 4.48
CA ARG A 449 -3.46 -34.54 3.19
C ARG A 449 -4.44 -35.20 2.21
N GLU A 450 -5.49 -35.84 2.68
CA GLU A 450 -6.50 -36.53 1.86
C GLU A 450 -7.23 -35.61 0.87
N LYS A 451 -7.33 -34.33 1.20
CA LYS A 451 -8.00 -33.30 0.36
C LYS A 451 -7.05 -32.37 -0.38
N ILE A 452 -5.74 -32.71 -0.39
CA ILE A 452 -4.70 -31.89 -1.03
C ILE A 452 -4.17 -32.58 -2.28
N PHE A 453 -4.18 -31.83 -3.36
CA PHE A 453 -3.62 -32.21 -4.65
C PHE A 453 -2.37 -31.38 -4.93
N LYS A 454 -1.40 -31.96 -5.63
CA LYS A 454 -0.20 -31.25 -6.11
C LYS A 454 -0.23 -31.19 -7.62
N GLU A 455 -0.09 -30.00 -8.16
CA GLU A 455 0.06 -29.73 -9.58
C GLU A 455 1.03 -28.57 -9.77
N SER A 456 2.19 -28.83 -10.35
CA SER A 456 3.24 -27.82 -10.52
C SER A 456 2.91 -26.79 -11.58
N ASP A 457 2.14 -27.13 -12.60
CA ASP A 457 1.61 -26.15 -13.56
C ASP A 457 0.44 -25.40 -12.93
N ARG A 458 0.66 -24.11 -12.67
CA ARG A 458 -0.34 -23.29 -12.00
C ARG A 458 -1.62 -23.10 -12.82
N ARG A 459 -1.49 -22.97 -14.13
CA ARG A 459 -2.64 -22.89 -15.02
C ARG A 459 -3.47 -24.16 -14.95
N GLU A 460 -2.82 -25.30 -15.07
CA GLU A 460 -3.47 -26.61 -14.96
C GLU A 460 -4.11 -26.83 -13.59
N ALA A 461 -3.44 -26.39 -12.50
CA ALA A 461 -4.00 -26.45 -11.15
C ALA A 461 -5.32 -25.67 -11.02
N ILE A 462 -5.39 -24.48 -11.60
CA ILE A 462 -6.62 -23.66 -11.59
C ILE A 462 -7.74 -24.36 -12.39
N PHE A 463 -7.45 -24.88 -13.59
CA PHE A 463 -8.41 -25.62 -14.39
C PHE A 463 -8.97 -26.84 -13.65
N ARG A 464 -8.09 -27.67 -13.07
CA ARG A 464 -8.49 -28.87 -12.30
C ARG A 464 -9.29 -28.50 -11.06
N ALA A 465 -8.94 -27.42 -10.37
CA ALA A 465 -9.69 -26.93 -9.22
C ALA A 465 -11.14 -26.55 -9.59
N VAL A 466 -11.34 -25.88 -10.73
CA VAL A 466 -12.66 -25.55 -11.23
C VAL A 466 -13.42 -26.80 -11.67
N GLN A 467 -12.79 -27.72 -12.40
CA GLN A 467 -13.41 -28.96 -12.85
C GLN A 467 -13.84 -29.89 -11.70
N ALA A 468 -13.06 -29.96 -10.62
CA ALA A 468 -13.35 -30.77 -9.45
C ALA A 468 -14.41 -30.17 -8.53
N SER A 469 -14.82 -28.93 -8.77
CA SER A 469 -15.77 -28.19 -7.92
C SER A 469 -17.22 -28.51 -8.24
N THR A 470 -18.08 -28.53 -7.24
CA THR A 470 -19.53 -28.59 -7.41
C THR A 470 -20.08 -27.25 -7.93
N PRO A 471 -21.30 -27.19 -8.49
CA PRO A 471 -21.98 -25.93 -8.78
C PRO A 471 -22.02 -25.01 -7.53
N HIS A 472 -22.04 -23.73 -7.74
CA HIS A 472 -22.06 -22.68 -6.70
C HIS A 472 -20.83 -22.66 -5.76
N SER A 473 -19.74 -23.34 -6.12
CA SER A 473 -18.49 -23.34 -5.35
C SER A 473 -17.72 -22.03 -5.50
N ILE A 474 -16.88 -21.73 -4.49
CA ILE A 474 -15.91 -20.65 -4.53
C ILE A 474 -14.50 -21.23 -4.72
N ILE A 475 -13.80 -20.78 -5.75
CA ILE A 475 -12.42 -21.17 -6.07
C ILE A 475 -11.50 -20.00 -5.73
N ALA A 476 -10.76 -20.10 -4.63
CA ALA A 476 -9.83 -19.08 -4.16
C ALA A 476 -8.43 -19.33 -4.72
N VAL A 477 -8.00 -18.53 -5.68
CA VAL A 477 -6.65 -18.54 -6.27
C VAL A 477 -5.79 -17.50 -5.55
N LEU A 478 -4.86 -17.98 -4.73
CA LEU A 478 -4.13 -17.17 -3.76
C LEU A 478 -2.62 -17.10 -4.07
N GLY A 479 -2.00 -15.99 -3.67
CA GLY A 479 -0.54 -15.78 -3.71
C GLY A 479 -0.12 -14.68 -4.68
N LYS A 480 -0.53 -14.73 -5.94
CA LYS A 480 -0.09 -13.82 -6.99
C LYS A 480 -0.92 -12.54 -7.10
N GLY A 481 -2.23 -12.62 -6.82
CA GLY A 481 -3.11 -11.46 -6.95
C GLY A 481 -2.98 -10.79 -8.31
N HIS A 482 -2.49 -9.55 -8.34
CA HIS A 482 -2.32 -8.74 -9.55
C HIS A 482 -1.04 -9.04 -10.35
N GLU A 483 -0.17 -9.95 -9.91
CA GLU A 483 1.04 -10.30 -10.65
C GLU A 483 0.68 -10.97 -11.98
N ASN A 484 1.21 -10.42 -13.07
CA ASN A 484 0.99 -10.91 -14.43
C ASN A 484 2.19 -11.70 -14.98
N TYR A 485 3.03 -12.24 -14.10
CA TYR A 485 4.20 -13.04 -14.46
C TYR A 485 4.45 -14.16 -13.45
N GLN A 486 5.22 -15.16 -13.88
CA GLN A 486 5.85 -16.16 -13.04
C GLN A 486 7.36 -16.10 -13.23
N GLU A 487 8.13 -15.98 -12.14
CA GLU A 487 9.59 -15.87 -12.15
C GLU A 487 10.22 -17.26 -11.99
N ILE A 488 10.89 -17.76 -13.05
CA ILE A 488 11.56 -19.05 -13.10
C ILE A 488 13.01 -18.83 -13.54
N GLN A 489 14.00 -19.26 -12.77
CA GLN A 489 15.43 -19.10 -13.05
C GLN A 489 15.83 -17.66 -13.40
N GLY A 490 15.24 -16.67 -12.71
CA GLY A 490 15.50 -15.25 -12.94
C GLY A 490 14.81 -14.65 -14.18
N VAL A 491 14.06 -15.45 -14.94
CA VAL A 491 13.28 -15.00 -16.10
C VAL A 491 11.81 -14.88 -15.72
N ARG A 492 11.16 -13.78 -16.15
CA ARG A 492 9.72 -13.57 -15.95
C ARG A 492 8.94 -14.03 -17.17
N TYR A 493 8.09 -15.01 -16.99
CA TYR A 493 7.18 -15.54 -17.99
C TYR A 493 5.78 -14.95 -17.78
N PRO A 494 5.03 -14.60 -18.83
CA PRO A 494 3.65 -14.13 -18.71
C PRO A 494 2.77 -15.15 -17.99
N HIS A 495 2.04 -14.72 -16.98
CA HIS A 495 1.07 -15.52 -16.23
C HIS A 495 0.12 -14.60 -15.46
N SER A 496 -1.17 -14.84 -15.54
CA SER A 496 -2.19 -14.09 -14.81
C SER A 496 -3.29 -15.02 -14.35
N ASP A 497 -3.47 -15.13 -13.01
CA ASP A 497 -4.56 -15.91 -12.43
C ASP A 497 -5.94 -15.38 -12.86
N GLN A 498 -6.05 -14.05 -13.00
CA GLN A 498 -7.27 -13.38 -13.45
C GLN A 498 -7.62 -13.77 -14.88
N GLU A 499 -6.65 -13.69 -15.82
CA GLU A 499 -6.88 -14.04 -17.23
C GLU A 499 -7.28 -15.51 -17.38
N ILE A 500 -6.66 -16.41 -16.61
CA ILE A 500 -7.00 -17.83 -16.63
C ILE A 500 -8.44 -18.07 -16.17
N LEU A 501 -8.90 -17.42 -15.10
CA LEU A 501 -10.28 -17.54 -14.64
C LEU A 501 -11.26 -16.91 -15.63
N LEU A 502 -10.91 -15.81 -16.31
CA LEU A 502 -11.73 -15.21 -17.36
C LEU A 502 -11.85 -16.13 -18.59
N GLU A 503 -10.75 -16.79 -19.00
CA GLU A 503 -10.82 -17.80 -20.07
C GLU A 503 -11.75 -18.97 -19.69
N ILE A 504 -11.68 -19.45 -18.43
CA ILE A 504 -12.59 -20.50 -17.95
C ILE A 504 -14.05 -20.01 -17.96
N ALA A 505 -14.28 -18.75 -17.66
CA ALA A 505 -15.63 -18.15 -17.68
C ALA A 505 -16.25 -18.10 -19.10
N GLU A 506 -15.41 -18.03 -20.14
CA GLU A 506 -15.84 -18.01 -21.55
C GLU A 506 -16.00 -19.40 -22.17
N LEU A 507 -15.57 -20.47 -21.49
CA LEU A 507 -15.75 -21.82 -22.00
C LEU A 507 -17.23 -22.20 -22.02
N PRO A 508 -17.72 -22.84 -23.10
CA PRO A 508 -19.09 -23.37 -23.13
C PRO A 508 -19.25 -24.41 -22.00
N SER A 509 -20.34 -24.28 -21.25
CA SER A 509 -20.75 -25.19 -20.17
C SER A 509 -21.07 -26.62 -20.67
#